data_7a3e3f37f2a3a9086f54bca9041f59fd
#
_entry.id   7a3e3f37f2a3a9086f54bca9041f59fd
#
_cell.length_a   1.000
_cell.length_b   1.000
_cell.length_c   1.000
_cell.angle_alpha   90.00
_cell.angle_beta   90.00
_cell.angle_gamma   90.00
#
_symmetry.space_group_name_H-M   'P 1'
#
loop_
_entity.id
_entity.type
_entity.pdbx_description
1 polymer ?
#
loop_
_entity_poly.entity_id
_entity_poly.type
_entity_poly.pdbx_seq_one_letter_code
_entity_poly.pdbx_strand_id
1 'polypeptide(L)'
;MENLSEHLKENVTYINGLFENAMDYIEREFMVGTVPAALLTMDGLVSKQHITLSILNPLMRAKIPTDNGKETLLFIEENVLCAVEQAELSTVSEVLERMMNGFAVLLLDNCPTALAFGTQGFAARGVDEPDTEVMQRGSREGFVETYQTNISLLRRRLKTTELKFEKVTVGEESQTPAALCYLKNIADPKIINTLKKRLSACNLKDVLAAGYLAGYLERPAIFDRVGFTERPDTLCGKLHEGRIGLLIDGTPTALYVPYLFVENFQTADDYANRPFYATFTRWLKYIAFFLAIFLPGLYVGIAAHDPELLPETLLVTIAQAERSTPFPVMLEAILLYFMYELMREAGLRVPKPLGSSVGIVGGLVIGETAVSAGLVSAPSLVVIAVTVITGYTVPKLYEPMAVLRLIFILVGGIWGVWGVLAGFTFLLFELCGKTSFSVPFLAPVAPFRLSAMRDVLVRAGWKRLVRHNVSVQHMPGAGKGEKHL
;
A
#
# COMPACT_ATOMS: atom_id res chain seq x y z
N MET A 1 -30.66 -15.60 6.89
CA MET A 1 -30.82 -17.05 6.88
C MET A 1 -29.74 -17.64 7.76
N GLU A 2 -30.07 -18.26 8.88
CA GLU A 2 -29.05 -18.86 9.75
C GLU A 2 -28.71 -20.28 9.30
N ASN A 3 -29.76 -21.08 9.04
CA ASN A 3 -29.63 -22.48 8.59
C ASN A 3 -29.80 -22.59 7.07
N LEU A 4 -29.25 -23.64 6.47
CA LEU A 4 -29.50 -23.99 5.07
C LEU A 4 -30.95 -24.40 4.87
N SER A 5 -31.55 -23.94 3.76
CA SER A 5 -32.89 -24.38 3.29
C SER A 5 -32.78 -25.73 2.57
N GLU A 6 -33.87 -26.49 2.54
CA GLU A 6 -33.96 -27.68 1.69
C GLU A 6 -33.94 -27.36 0.20
N HIS A 7 -34.29 -26.12 -0.19
CA HIS A 7 -34.31 -25.68 -1.59
C HIS A 7 -32.99 -25.10 -2.02
N LEU A 8 -32.30 -25.72 -2.96
CA LEU A 8 -31.03 -25.29 -3.53
C LEU A 8 -31.08 -23.84 -3.99
N LYS A 9 -32.09 -23.43 -4.73
CA LYS A 9 -32.21 -22.07 -5.29
C LYS A 9 -32.24 -20.98 -4.22
N GLU A 10 -32.86 -21.23 -3.07
CA GLU A 10 -32.91 -20.26 -1.97
C GLU A 10 -31.52 -20.06 -1.37
N ASN A 11 -30.81 -21.16 -1.11
CA ASN A 11 -29.44 -21.12 -0.59
C ASN A 11 -28.49 -20.39 -1.54
N VAL A 12 -28.51 -20.77 -2.82
CA VAL A 12 -27.68 -20.16 -3.86
C VAL A 12 -27.98 -18.67 -4.02
N THR A 13 -29.27 -18.30 -4.10
CA THR A 13 -29.66 -16.88 -4.23
C THR A 13 -29.21 -16.06 -3.03
N TYR A 14 -29.36 -16.61 -1.80
CA TYR A 14 -28.94 -15.93 -0.58
C TYR A 14 -27.42 -15.75 -0.53
N ILE A 15 -26.65 -16.81 -0.82
CA ILE A 15 -25.19 -16.76 -0.82
C ILE A 15 -24.67 -15.81 -1.92
N ASN A 16 -25.26 -15.86 -3.13
CA ASN A 16 -24.94 -14.93 -4.22
C ASN A 16 -25.14 -13.46 -3.82
N GLY A 17 -26.20 -13.17 -3.08
CA GLY A 17 -26.43 -11.82 -2.54
C GLY A 17 -25.34 -11.35 -1.57
N LEU A 18 -24.73 -12.26 -0.81
CA LEU A 18 -23.62 -11.95 0.08
C LEU A 18 -22.31 -11.67 -0.71
N PHE A 19 -22.13 -12.34 -1.85
CA PHE A 19 -20.96 -12.19 -2.73
C PHE A 19 -21.18 -11.23 -3.90
N GLU A 20 -22.26 -10.45 -3.89
CA GLU A 20 -22.49 -9.42 -4.89
C GLU A 20 -21.21 -8.55 -5.07
N ASN A 21 -20.80 -8.35 -6.34
CA ASN A 21 -19.54 -7.65 -6.69
C ASN A 21 -18.25 -8.32 -6.17
N ALA A 22 -18.24 -9.64 -5.95
CA ALA A 22 -17.05 -10.40 -5.60
C ALA A 22 -16.62 -11.26 -6.80
N MET A 23 -15.67 -10.77 -7.61
CA MET A 23 -15.19 -11.45 -8.84
C MET A 23 -14.46 -12.77 -8.56
N ASP A 24 -14.05 -13.00 -7.34
CA ASP A 24 -13.37 -14.20 -6.87
C ASP A 24 -14.33 -15.28 -6.37
N TYR A 25 -15.63 -15.02 -6.35
CA TYR A 25 -16.65 -16.02 -6.06
C TYR A 25 -17.03 -16.77 -7.34
N ILE A 26 -16.99 -18.10 -7.28
CA ILE A 26 -17.37 -18.98 -8.39
C ILE A 26 -18.50 -19.90 -7.93
N GLU A 27 -19.58 -19.85 -8.66
CA GLU A 27 -20.70 -20.75 -8.58
C GLU A 27 -20.77 -21.58 -9.86
N ARG A 28 -21.04 -22.88 -9.71
CA ARG A 28 -21.31 -23.77 -10.84
C ARG A 28 -22.48 -24.68 -10.51
N GLU A 29 -23.60 -24.48 -11.22
CA GLU A 29 -24.74 -25.39 -11.19
C GLU A 29 -24.51 -26.58 -12.14
N PHE A 30 -24.94 -27.77 -11.72
CA PHE A 30 -24.87 -29.01 -12.49
C PHE A 30 -25.84 -30.05 -11.92
N MET A 31 -25.94 -31.23 -12.57
CA MET A 31 -26.78 -32.34 -12.10
C MET A 31 -25.87 -33.44 -11.55
N VAL A 32 -26.25 -33.99 -10.41
CA VAL A 32 -25.65 -35.18 -9.81
C VAL A 32 -26.70 -36.31 -9.88
N GLY A 33 -26.60 -37.16 -10.89
CA GLY A 33 -27.69 -38.05 -11.25
C GLY A 33 -28.91 -37.26 -11.73
N THR A 34 -30.01 -37.32 -11.00
CA THR A 34 -31.25 -36.55 -11.25
C THR A 34 -31.41 -35.34 -10.30
N VAL A 35 -30.52 -35.19 -9.30
CA VAL A 35 -30.63 -34.16 -8.26
C VAL A 35 -29.86 -32.90 -8.73
N PRO A 36 -30.48 -31.71 -8.73
CA PRO A 36 -29.81 -30.46 -8.96
C PRO A 36 -28.75 -30.14 -7.87
N ALA A 37 -27.61 -29.68 -8.26
CA ALA A 37 -26.47 -29.39 -7.38
C ALA A 37 -25.80 -28.07 -7.75
N ALA A 38 -25.22 -27.42 -6.76
CA ALA A 38 -24.33 -26.26 -6.96
C ALA A 38 -23.03 -26.45 -6.21
N LEU A 39 -21.93 -26.16 -6.89
CA LEU A 39 -20.60 -26.12 -6.29
C LEU A 39 -20.16 -24.67 -6.13
N LEU A 40 -19.87 -24.30 -4.89
CA LEU A 40 -19.47 -22.96 -4.50
C LEU A 40 -18.00 -22.94 -4.10
N THR A 41 -17.23 -22.00 -4.64
CA THR A 41 -15.78 -21.91 -4.36
C THR A 41 -15.30 -20.45 -4.41
N MET A 42 -14.11 -20.22 -3.84
CA MET A 42 -13.40 -18.94 -3.97
C MET A 42 -12.20 -19.10 -4.89
N ASP A 43 -12.18 -18.36 -6.00
CA ASP A 43 -11.04 -18.35 -6.93
C ASP A 43 -9.75 -17.88 -6.23
N GLY A 44 -8.63 -18.49 -6.59
CA GLY A 44 -7.35 -18.20 -5.96
C GLY A 44 -7.10 -18.88 -4.61
N LEU A 45 -8.13 -19.34 -3.91
CA LEU A 45 -7.98 -20.14 -2.68
C LEU A 45 -7.99 -21.65 -2.95
N VAL A 46 -8.56 -22.05 -4.06
CA VAL A 46 -8.76 -23.47 -4.43
C VAL A 46 -7.94 -23.86 -5.67
N SER A 47 -7.61 -25.14 -5.77
CA SER A 47 -7.03 -25.72 -6.98
C SER A 47 -8.16 -26.11 -7.95
N LYS A 48 -8.34 -25.33 -9.03
CA LYS A 48 -9.34 -25.63 -10.09
C LYS A 48 -9.14 -27.03 -10.70
N GLN A 49 -7.88 -27.43 -10.86
CA GLN A 49 -7.56 -28.75 -11.39
C GLN A 49 -7.99 -29.86 -10.42
N HIS A 50 -7.71 -29.69 -9.14
CA HIS A 50 -8.15 -30.66 -8.11
C HIS A 50 -9.66 -30.75 -8.06
N ILE A 51 -10.38 -29.61 -8.05
CA ILE A 51 -11.85 -29.60 -8.10
C ILE A 51 -12.37 -30.36 -9.32
N THR A 52 -11.83 -30.06 -10.50
CA THR A 52 -12.28 -30.69 -11.74
C THR A 52 -12.04 -32.21 -11.74
N LEU A 53 -10.86 -32.65 -11.35
CA LEU A 53 -10.47 -34.05 -11.42
C LEU A 53 -11.03 -34.89 -10.27
N SER A 54 -11.02 -34.36 -9.05
CA SER A 54 -11.34 -35.12 -7.84
C SER A 54 -12.76 -34.93 -7.34
N ILE A 55 -13.46 -33.90 -7.79
CA ILE A 55 -14.85 -33.62 -7.35
C ILE A 55 -15.82 -33.66 -8.53
N LEU A 56 -15.68 -32.77 -9.50
CA LEU A 56 -16.69 -32.64 -10.58
C LEU A 56 -16.74 -33.89 -11.47
N ASN A 57 -15.59 -34.41 -11.92
CA ASN A 57 -15.58 -35.59 -12.80
C ASN A 57 -16.17 -36.84 -12.13
N PRO A 58 -15.85 -37.20 -10.86
CA PRO A 58 -16.50 -38.30 -10.17
C PRO A 58 -18.01 -38.09 -10.00
N LEU A 59 -18.44 -36.88 -9.55
CA LEU A 59 -19.85 -36.56 -9.35
C LEU A 59 -20.68 -36.65 -10.64
N MET A 60 -20.17 -36.15 -11.75
CA MET A 60 -20.85 -36.18 -13.07
C MET A 60 -20.91 -37.58 -13.67
N ARG A 61 -20.04 -38.50 -13.25
CA ARG A 61 -20.00 -39.89 -13.74
C ARG A 61 -20.70 -40.90 -12.80
N ALA A 62 -20.98 -40.47 -11.57
CA ALA A 62 -21.59 -41.31 -10.57
C ALA A 62 -22.99 -41.74 -10.99
N LYS A 63 -23.28 -43.04 -10.90
CA LYS A 63 -24.64 -43.58 -11.05
C LYS A 63 -25.28 -43.61 -9.67
N ILE A 64 -26.07 -42.59 -9.39
CA ILE A 64 -26.71 -42.43 -8.10
C ILE A 64 -28.05 -43.18 -8.14
N PRO A 65 -28.33 -44.04 -7.19
CA PRO A 65 -29.51 -44.91 -7.21
C PRO A 65 -30.81 -44.25 -6.66
N THR A 66 -30.71 -42.96 -6.25
CA THR A 66 -31.82 -42.26 -5.56
C THR A 66 -32.01 -40.86 -6.12
N ASP A 67 -33.26 -40.36 -6.05
CA ASP A 67 -33.65 -39.01 -6.43
C ASP A 67 -33.81 -38.10 -5.19
N ASN A 68 -33.51 -38.61 -3.99
CA ASN A 68 -33.61 -37.86 -2.74
C ASN A 68 -32.27 -37.18 -2.43
N GLY A 69 -32.29 -35.86 -2.22
CA GLY A 69 -31.08 -35.07 -1.95
C GLY A 69 -30.26 -35.55 -0.74
N LYS A 70 -30.93 -35.92 0.36
CA LYS A 70 -30.25 -36.42 1.57
C LYS A 70 -29.56 -37.78 1.35
N GLU A 71 -30.23 -38.69 0.68
CA GLU A 71 -29.65 -40.00 0.35
C GLU A 71 -28.52 -39.88 -0.68
N THR A 72 -28.69 -38.97 -1.62
CA THR A 72 -27.64 -38.62 -2.60
C THR A 72 -26.39 -38.08 -1.89
N LEU A 73 -26.55 -37.21 -0.90
CA LEU A 73 -25.42 -36.65 -0.14
C LEU A 73 -24.65 -37.73 0.61
N LEU A 74 -25.34 -38.61 1.33
CA LEU A 74 -24.72 -39.75 2.03
C LEU A 74 -24.02 -40.70 1.05
N PHE A 75 -24.64 -40.98 -0.10
CA PHE A 75 -24.02 -41.82 -1.12
C PHE A 75 -22.74 -41.18 -1.70
N ILE A 76 -22.71 -39.87 -1.91
CA ILE A 76 -21.55 -39.14 -2.37
C ILE A 76 -20.42 -39.23 -1.34
N GLU A 77 -20.72 -39.01 -0.08
CA GLU A 77 -19.77 -39.05 1.02
C GLU A 77 -19.11 -40.43 1.17
N GLU A 78 -19.93 -41.48 1.12
CA GLU A 78 -19.45 -42.85 1.37
C GLU A 78 -18.79 -43.51 0.13
N ASN A 79 -19.30 -43.20 -1.09
CA ASN A 79 -19.01 -44.06 -2.26
C ASN A 79 -18.42 -43.33 -3.47
N VAL A 80 -18.54 -41.99 -3.56
CA VAL A 80 -18.18 -41.29 -4.79
C VAL A 80 -16.89 -40.49 -4.65
N LEU A 81 -16.69 -39.80 -3.53
CA LEU A 81 -15.57 -38.90 -3.30
C LEU A 81 -14.66 -39.45 -2.23
N CYS A 82 -13.38 -39.60 -2.59
CA CYS A 82 -12.30 -40.03 -1.68
C CYS A 82 -11.50 -38.83 -1.18
N ALA A 83 -12.13 -37.69 -0.90
CA ALA A 83 -11.45 -36.52 -0.35
C ALA A 83 -11.03 -36.82 1.09
N VAL A 84 -9.76 -36.51 1.41
CA VAL A 84 -9.19 -36.76 2.74
C VAL A 84 -9.84 -35.87 3.81
N GLU A 85 -10.21 -34.65 3.42
CA GLU A 85 -10.84 -33.68 4.32
C GLU A 85 -12.24 -33.35 3.82
N GLN A 86 -13.24 -33.87 4.54
CA GLN A 86 -14.66 -33.65 4.29
C GLN A 86 -15.34 -33.16 5.57
N ALA A 87 -16.36 -32.32 5.43
CA ALA A 87 -17.15 -31.85 6.53
C ALA A 87 -18.62 -31.61 6.09
N GLU A 88 -19.57 -32.12 6.87
CA GLU A 88 -20.96 -31.71 6.73
C GLU A 88 -21.19 -30.34 7.34
N LEU A 89 -22.00 -29.52 6.67
CA LEU A 89 -22.34 -28.17 7.06
C LEU A 89 -23.87 -28.01 7.09
N SER A 90 -24.38 -27.37 8.15
CA SER A 90 -25.81 -27.14 8.33
C SER A 90 -26.20 -25.67 8.34
N THR A 91 -25.22 -24.78 8.52
CA THR A 91 -25.47 -23.34 8.60
C THR A 91 -24.76 -22.59 7.48
N VAL A 92 -25.34 -21.46 7.09
CA VAL A 92 -24.72 -20.58 6.09
C VAL A 92 -23.37 -20.05 6.60
N SER A 93 -23.26 -19.79 7.91
CA SER A 93 -22.01 -19.32 8.52
C SER A 93 -20.86 -20.32 8.34
N GLU A 94 -21.14 -21.62 8.53
CA GLU A 94 -20.17 -22.70 8.30
C GLU A 94 -19.76 -22.80 6.82
N VAL A 95 -20.73 -22.67 5.91
CA VAL A 95 -20.46 -22.63 4.46
C VAL A 95 -19.50 -21.49 4.11
N LEU A 96 -19.78 -20.29 4.58
CA LEU A 96 -18.92 -19.12 4.35
C LEU A 96 -17.53 -19.31 4.95
N GLU A 97 -17.44 -19.81 6.18
CA GLU A 97 -16.18 -20.08 6.86
C GLU A 97 -15.32 -21.07 6.07
N ARG A 98 -15.90 -22.18 5.63
CA ARG A 98 -15.18 -23.19 4.84
C ARG A 98 -14.74 -22.65 3.48
N MET A 99 -15.63 -21.96 2.77
CA MET A 99 -15.26 -21.32 1.49
C MET A 99 -14.07 -20.36 1.64
N MET A 100 -14.09 -19.51 2.68
CA MET A 100 -13.00 -18.56 2.98
C MET A 100 -11.69 -19.25 3.41
N ASN A 101 -11.74 -20.53 3.77
CA ASN A 101 -10.57 -21.35 4.08
C ASN A 101 -10.09 -22.20 2.88
N GLY A 102 -10.68 -22.00 1.68
CA GLY A 102 -10.26 -22.70 0.46
C GLY A 102 -10.87 -24.07 0.27
N PHE A 103 -12.05 -24.29 0.81
CA PHE A 103 -12.87 -25.49 0.55
C PHE A 103 -13.81 -25.23 -0.62
N ALA A 104 -14.10 -26.28 -1.37
CA ALA A 104 -15.23 -26.32 -2.29
C ALA A 104 -16.45 -26.85 -1.53
N VAL A 105 -17.59 -26.17 -1.64
CA VAL A 105 -18.83 -26.54 -0.95
C VAL A 105 -19.87 -26.99 -1.96
N LEU A 106 -20.39 -28.18 -1.79
CA LEU A 106 -21.44 -28.78 -2.59
C LEU A 106 -22.79 -28.63 -1.88
N LEU A 107 -23.73 -28.01 -2.55
CA LEU A 107 -25.13 -27.91 -2.16
C LEU A 107 -25.97 -28.84 -3.07
N LEU A 108 -26.96 -29.53 -2.52
CA LEU A 108 -27.89 -30.35 -3.26
C LEU A 108 -29.33 -29.86 -3.02
N ASP A 109 -30.19 -30.04 -4.01
CA ASP A 109 -31.61 -29.76 -3.84
C ASP A 109 -32.29 -30.85 -2.95
N ASN A 110 -33.29 -30.46 -2.22
CA ASN A 110 -33.96 -31.29 -1.20
C ASN A 110 -33.02 -31.82 -0.10
N CYS A 111 -31.99 -31.02 0.26
CA CYS A 111 -31.06 -31.33 1.31
C CYS A 111 -30.69 -30.08 2.12
N PRO A 112 -30.95 -30.03 3.45
CA PRO A 112 -30.63 -28.88 4.30
C PRO A 112 -29.19 -28.93 4.81
N THR A 113 -28.36 -29.85 4.31
CA THR A 113 -26.95 -29.96 4.62
C THR A 113 -26.09 -29.81 3.37
N ALA A 114 -24.89 -29.28 3.50
CA ALA A 114 -23.88 -29.15 2.44
C ALA A 114 -22.65 -30.00 2.77
N LEU A 115 -21.88 -30.38 1.76
CA LEU A 115 -20.60 -31.04 1.93
C LEU A 115 -19.45 -30.07 1.54
N ALA A 116 -18.49 -29.88 2.43
CA ALA A 116 -17.27 -29.17 2.14
C ALA A 116 -16.10 -30.12 1.87
N PHE A 117 -15.31 -29.83 0.86
CA PHE A 117 -14.14 -30.61 0.47
C PHE A 117 -12.89 -29.77 0.52
N GLY A 118 -11.82 -30.25 1.16
CA GLY A 118 -10.52 -29.62 1.20
C GLY A 118 -9.89 -29.56 -0.21
N THR A 119 -9.88 -28.39 -0.79
CA THR A 119 -9.40 -28.13 -2.15
C THR A 119 -8.37 -27.01 -2.20
N GLN A 120 -7.76 -26.72 -1.04
CA GLN A 120 -6.77 -25.65 -0.93
C GLN A 120 -5.68 -25.81 -1.98
N GLY A 121 -5.38 -24.73 -2.70
CA GLY A 121 -4.42 -24.74 -3.79
C GLY A 121 -3.93 -23.33 -4.10
N PHE A 122 -3.84 -22.49 -3.07
CA PHE A 122 -3.25 -21.17 -3.24
C PHE A 122 -1.76 -21.30 -3.55
N ALA A 123 -1.27 -20.46 -4.44
CA ALA A 123 0.13 -20.40 -4.82
C ALA A 123 0.97 -19.95 -3.60
N ALA A 124 1.53 -20.92 -2.88
CA ALA A 124 2.41 -20.66 -1.73
C ALA A 124 3.89 -20.53 -2.16
N ARG A 125 4.22 -20.88 -3.43
CA ARG A 125 5.58 -20.76 -3.99
C ARG A 125 5.67 -19.54 -4.90
N GLY A 126 6.69 -18.70 -4.69
CA GLY A 126 6.95 -17.50 -5.47
C GLY A 126 6.43 -16.20 -4.84
N VAL A 127 5.96 -16.23 -3.59
CA VAL A 127 5.68 -15.01 -2.82
C VAL A 127 6.97 -14.65 -2.08
N ASP A 128 7.65 -13.62 -2.57
CA ASP A 128 8.92 -13.15 -2.03
C ASP A 128 8.71 -12.00 -1.02
N GLU A 129 9.77 -11.69 -0.29
CA GLU A 129 9.80 -10.55 0.63
C GLU A 129 9.79 -9.24 -0.18
N PRO A 130 9.01 -8.21 0.24
CA PRO A 130 9.00 -6.91 -0.42
C PRO A 130 10.38 -6.29 -0.49
N ASP A 131 10.78 -5.78 -1.64
CA ASP A 131 12.09 -5.17 -1.84
C ASP A 131 12.20 -3.80 -1.15
N THR A 132 11.13 -3.02 -1.14
CA THR A 132 11.12 -1.63 -0.65
C THR A 132 10.50 -1.46 0.74
N GLU A 133 9.63 -2.36 1.17
CA GLU A 133 8.94 -2.30 2.46
C GLU A 133 9.34 -3.46 3.39
N VAL A 134 10.65 -3.62 3.64
CA VAL A 134 11.20 -4.65 4.53
C VAL A 134 10.77 -4.40 5.98
N MET A 135 10.35 -5.45 6.69
CA MET A 135 10.02 -5.41 8.12
C MET A 135 10.98 -6.23 8.96
N GLN A 136 11.33 -5.68 10.14
CA GLN A 136 12.11 -6.42 11.13
C GLN A 136 11.29 -7.52 11.83
N ARG A 137 10.00 -7.24 12.10
CA ARG A 137 9.08 -8.14 12.79
C ARG A 137 7.72 -8.12 12.13
N GLY A 138 7.36 -9.16 11.39
CA GLY A 138 6.06 -9.26 10.74
C GLY A 138 6.04 -10.26 9.60
N SER A 139 5.02 -10.18 8.78
CA SER A 139 4.92 -10.99 7.57
C SER A 139 6.02 -10.60 6.59
N ARG A 140 6.58 -11.58 5.92
CA ARG A 140 7.53 -11.38 4.81
C ARG A 140 6.88 -11.58 3.45
N GLU A 141 5.56 -11.82 3.42
CA GLU A 141 4.82 -11.96 2.17
C GLU A 141 4.64 -10.60 1.51
N GLY A 142 5.13 -10.45 0.28
CA GLY A 142 4.87 -9.35 -0.64
C GLY A 142 3.80 -9.68 -1.66
N PHE A 143 3.30 -8.67 -2.37
CA PHE A 143 2.52 -8.87 -3.58
C PHE A 143 3.41 -9.38 -4.71
N VAL A 144 2.79 -10.06 -5.68
CA VAL A 144 3.43 -10.58 -6.88
C VAL A 144 2.82 -9.92 -8.13
N GLU A 145 3.40 -10.17 -9.31
CA GLU A 145 2.92 -9.57 -10.56
C GLU A 145 1.49 -10.01 -10.92
N THR A 146 1.11 -11.23 -10.57
CA THR A 146 -0.21 -11.77 -10.90
C THR A 146 -1.27 -11.26 -9.93
N TYR A 147 -2.19 -10.40 -10.39
CA TYR A 147 -3.22 -9.79 -9.54
C TYR A 147 -4.18 -10.81 -8.90
N GLN A 148 -4.41 -11.96 -9.53
CA GLN A 148 -5.25 -13.05 -8.98
C GLN A 148 -4.61 -13.66 -7.71
N THR A 149 -3.30 -13.86 -7.74
CA THR A 149 -2.55 -14.30 -6.56
C THR A 149 -2.66 -13.25 -5.44
N ASN A 150 -2.58 -11.97 -5.79
CA ASN A 150 -2.71 -10.87 -4.85
C ASN A 150 -4.11 -10.80 -4.21
N ILE A 151 -5.17 -11.09 -4.97
CA ILE A 151 -6.54 -11.24 -4.44
C ILE A 151 -6.57 -12.34 -3.39
N SER A 152 -5.98 -13.50 -3.67
CA SER A 152 -5.95 -14.63 -2.72
C SER A 152 -5.15 -14.32 -1.46
N LEU A 153 -4.05 -13.55 -1.56
CA LEU A 153 -3.28 -13.09 -0.39
C LEU A 153 -4.12 -12.19 0.53
N LEU A 154 -4.95 -11.30 -0.03
CA LEU A 154 -5.87 -10.47 0.74
C LEU A 154 -7.01 -11.30 1.33
N ARG A 155 -7.62 -12.19 0.55
CA ARG A 155 -8.72 -13.04 1.00
C ARG A 155 -8.32 -13.96 2.16
N ARG A 156 -7.12 -14.55 2.11
CA ARG A 156 -6.56 -15.35 3.20
C ARG A 156 -6.46 -14.59 4.53
N ARG A 157 -6.19 -13.27 4.46
CA ARG A 157 -6.02 -12.40 5.65
C ARG A 157 -7.35 -11.84 6.14
N LEU A 158 -8.24 -11.50 5.23
CA LEU A 158 -9.55 -10.93 5.49
C LEU A 158 -10.66 -11.90 5.08
N LYS A 159 -10.99 -12.84 5.98
CA LYS A 159 -11.99 -13.89 5.78
C LYS A 159 -13.39 -13.35 6.05
N THR A 160 -13.86 -12.45 5.19
CA THR A 160 -15.17 -11.80 5.31
C THR A 160 -15.83 -11.61 3.96
N THR A 161 -17.15 -11.75 3.92
CA THR A 161 -17.96 -11.46 2.74
C THR A 161 -18.02 -9.97 2.41
N GLU A 162 -17.67 -9.10 3.38
CA GLU A 162 -17.61 -7.65 3.18
C GLU A 162 -16.46 -7.20 2.27
N LEU A 163 -15.40 -8.01 2.15
CA LEU A 163 -14.31 -7.75 1.21
C LEU A 163 -14.79 -8.02 -0.21
N LYS A 164 -14.83 -6.96 -1.02
CA LYS A 164 -15.26 -7.02 -2.42
C LYS A 164 -14.08 -6.81 -3.36
N PHE A 165 -14.12 -7.53 -4.46
CA PHE A 165 -13.19 -7.38 -5.58
C PHE A 165 -13.99 -7.17 -6.85
N GLU A 166 -13.86 -5.99 -7.44
CA GLU A 166 -14.51 -5.68 -8.70
C GLU A 166 -13.48 -5.63 -9.82
N LYS A 167 -13.76 -6.36 -10.90
CA LYS A 167 -12.90 -6.35 -12.08
C LYS A 167 -12.98 -5.01 -12.81
N VAL A 168 -11.84 -4.46 -13.12
CA VAL A 168 -11.68 -3.26 -13.94
C VAL A 168 -10.62 -3.56 -15.00
N THR A 169 -10.79 -3.05 -16.21
CA THR A 169 -9.76 -3.13 -17.25
C THR A 169 -9.27 -1.72 -17.53
N VAL A 170 -7.96 -1.52 -17.58
CA VAL A 170 -7.31 -0.23 -17.81
C VAL A 170 -6.34 -0.30 -18.99
N GLY A 171 -6.18 0.83 -19.70
CA GLY A 171 -5.40 0.90 -20.93
C GLY A 171 -6.24 0.55 -22.17
N GLU A 172 -6.18 1.40 -23.20
CA GLU A 172 -6.95 1.22 -24.43
C GLU A 172 -6.42 0.03 -25.25
N GLU A 173 -5.10 -0.10 -25.38
CA GLU A 173 -4.44 -1.14 -26.17
C GLU A 173 -4.01 -2.32 -25.27
N SER A 174 -3.40 -2.04 -24.10
CA SER A 174 -2.93 -3.11 -23.20
C SER A 174 -4.05 -3.91 -22.55
N GLN A 175 -5.25 -3.35 -22.39
CA GLN A 175 -6.41 -4.02 -21.76
C GLN A 175 -6.02 -4.72 -20.43
N THR A 176 -5.17 -4.04 -19.63
CA THR A 176 -4.57 -4.60 -18.41
C THR A 176 -5.64 -4.89 -17.36
N PRO A 177 -5.75 -6.15 -16.88
CA PRO A 177 -6.71 -6.49 -15.85
C PRO A 177 -6.30 -5.84 -14.52
N ALA A 178 -7.30 -5.33 -13.81
CA ALA A 178 -7.11 -4.81 -12.46
C ALA A 178 -8.28 -5.19 -11.56
N ALA A 179 -8.07 -5.22 -10.26
CA ALA A 179 -9.11 -5.47 -9.28
C ALA A 179 -9.20 -4.32 -8.28
N LEU A 180 -10.37 -3.69 -8.23
CA LEU A 180 -10.73 -2.75 -7.19
C LEU A 180 -11.10 -3.52 -5.93
N CYS A 181 -10.44 -3.26 -4.78
CA CYS A 181 -10.70 -3.96 -3.54
C CYS A 181 -11.08 -3.00 -2.41
N TYR A 182 -12.14 -3.35 -1.66
CA TYR A 182 -12.64 -2.54 -0.56
C TYR A 182 -13.53 -3.34 0.39
N LEU A 183 -13.72 -2.84 1.62
CA LEU A 183 -14.70 -3.38 2.57
C LEU A 183 -16.04 -2.64 2.40
N LYS A 184 -17.10 -3.35 1.96
CA LYS A 184 -18.42 -2.76 1.64
C LYS A 184 -19.05 -2.01 2.81
N ASN A 185 -18.85 -2.51 4.02
CA ASN A 185 -19.41 -1.92 5.26
C ASN A 185 -18.65 -0.67 5.77
N ILE A 186 -17.43 -0.38 5.26
CA ILE A 186 -16.59 0.69 5.76
C ILE A 186 -16.27 1.74 4.67
N ALA A 187 -16.06 1.30 3.43
CA ALA A 187 -15.66 2.19 2.34
C ALA A 187 -16.77 3.18 1.95
N ASP A 188 -16.39 4.44 1.65
CA ASP A 188 -17.35 5.45 1.19
C ASP A 188 -17.72 5.21 -0.28
N PRO A 189 -19.03 4.98 -0.60
CA PRO A 189 -19.49 4.81 -1.98
C PRO A 189 -19.14 5.97 -2.90
N LYS A 190 -19.01 7.19 -2.38
CA LYS A 190 -18.62 8.38 -3.17
C LYS A 190 -17.19 8.25 -3.67
N ILE A 191 -16.28 7.78 -2.84
CA ILE A 191 -14.88 7.58 -3.21
C ILE A 191 -14.77 6.44 -4.22
N ILE A 192 -15.49 5.31 -4.01
CA ILE A 192 -15.57 4.19 -4.96
C ILE A 192 -16.02 4.69 -6.34
N ASN A 193 -17.13 5.43 -6.39
CA ASN A 193 -17.69 5.92 -7.64
C ASN A 193 -16.77 6.95 -8.33
N THR A 194 -16.09 7.79 -7.55
CA THR A 194 -15.11 8.75 -8.08
C THR A 194 -13.92 8.01 -8.69
N LEU A 195 -13.40 6.99 -8.01
CA LEU A 195 -12.30 6.19 -8.53
C LEU A 195 -12.71 5.42 -9.80
N LYS A 196 -13.89 4.79 -9.80
CA LYS A 196 -14.43 4.11 -10.99
C LYS A 196 -14.57 5.08 -12.18
N LYS A 197 -15.09 6.28 -11.96
CA LYS A 197 -15.19 7.30 -13.01
C LYS A 197 -13.83 7.71 -13.57
N ARG A 198 -12.84 7.89 -12.71
CA ARG A 198 -11.47 8.22 -13.16
C ARG A 198 -10.82 7.07 -13.92
N LEU A 199 -11.03 5.82 -13.47
CA LEU A 199 -10.54 4.63 -14.17
C LEU A 199 -11.20 4.44 -15.53
N SER A 200 -12.52 4.61 -15.63
CA SER A 200 -13.25 4.50 -16.91
C SER A 200 -12.96 5.66 -17.89
N ALA A 201 -12.51 6.80 -17.38
CA ALA A 201 -12.06 7.94 -18.18
C ALA A 201 -10.57 7.85 -18.56
N CYS A 202 -9.88 6.78 -18.15
CA CYS A 202 -8.46 6.59 -18.44
C CYS A 202 -8.25 6.34 -19.92
N ASN A 203 -7.59 7.27 -20.58
CA ASN A 203 -7.25 7.24 -22.01
C ASN A 203 -5.77 6.89 -22.26
N LEU A 204 -5.11 6.30 -21.27
CA LEU A 204 -3.76 5.77 -21.47
C LEU A 204 -3.86 4.57 -22.44
N LYS A 205 -3.01 4.55 -23.46
CA LYS A 205 -2.95 3.42 -24.38
C LYS A 205 -2.52 2.16 -23.65
N ASP A 206 -1.42 2.27 -22.90
CA ASP A 206 -0.82 1.17 -22.17
C ASP A 206 -0.69 1.48 -20.69
N VAL A 207 -1.06 0.52 -19.85
CA VAL A 207 -0.84 0.54 -18.41
C VAL A 207 0.01 -0.68 -18.05
N LEU A 208 1.33 -0.52 -18.14
CA LEU A 208 2.29 -1.60 -17.91
C LEU A 208 2.77 -1.71 -16.47
N ALA A 209 2.55 -0.67 -15.67
CA ALA A 209 2.92 -0.64 -14.26
C ALA A 209 1.97 0.25 -13.45
N ALA A 210 1.86 -0.03 -12.14
CA ALA A 210 1.01 0.72 -11.22
C ALA A 210 1.33 2.22 -11.20
N GLY A 211 2.60 2.61 -11.39
CA GLY A 211 3.04 3.99 -11.44
C GLY A 211 2.40 4.83 -12.55
N TYR A 212 2.11 4.23 -13.73
CA TYR A 212 1.44 4.94 -14.82
C TYR A 212 0.03 5.37 -14.43
N LEU A 213 -0.68 4.45 -13.80
CA LEU A 213 -2.04 4.70 -13.35
C LEU A 213 -2.10 5.66 -12.17
N ALA A 214 -1.15 5.57 -11.23
CA ALA A 214 -1.05 6.51 -10.11
C ALA A 214 -0.87 7.95 -10.63
N GLY A 215 0.08 8.18 -11.54
CA GLY A 215 0.30 9.49 -12.15
C GLY A 215 -0.93 10.03 -12.91
N TYR A 216 -1.74 9.14 -13.49
CA TYR A 216 -3.00 9.52 -14.15
C TYR A 216 -4.11 9.87 -13.13
N LEU A 217 -4.22 9.11 -12.04
CA LEU A 217 -5.24 9.32 -11.01
C LEU A 217 -4.99 10.60 -10.20
N GLU A 218 -3.76 11.09 -10.20
CA GLU A 218 -3.34 12.31 -9.51
C GLU A 218 -3.35 13.52 -10.44
N ARG A 219 -3.52 14.70 -9.84
CA ARG A 219 -3.13 15.95 -10.50
C ARG A 219 -1.65 16.18 -10.25
N PRO A 220 -0.91 16.85 -11.15
CA PRO A 220 0.48 17.21 -10.91
C PRO A 220 0.65 17.88 -9.56
N ALA A 221 1.48 17.28 -8.71
CA ALA A 221 1.77 17.76 -7.36
C ALA A 221 3.19 17.33 -6.98
N ILE A 222 3.76 18.01 -5.98
CA ILE A 222 5.09 17.66 -5.45
C ILE A 222 5.03 16.37 -4.63
N PHE A 223 3.90 16.14 -3.94
CA PHE A 223 3.70 14.98 -3.07
C PHE A 223 2.64 14.05 -3.65
N ASP A 224 2.89 12.76 -3.57
CA ASP A 224 1.95 11.72 -3.98
C ASP A 224 0.68 11.74 -3.15
N ARG A 225 -0.47 11.58 -3.81
CA ARG A 225 -1.80 11.52 -3.20
C ARG A 225 -2.51 10.18 -3.42
N VAL A 226 -1.82 9.26 -4.07
CA VAL A 226 -2.13 7.84 -4.16
C VAL A 226 -1.06 7.09 -3.38
N GLY A 227 -1.46 6.20 -2.51
CA GLY A 227 -0.54 5.38 -1.73
C GLY A 227 -0.09 4.15 -2.49
N PHE A 228 1.13 3.72 -2.23
CA PHE A 228 1.73 2.50 -2.78
C PHE A 228 2.06 1.54 -1.65
N THR A 229 1.89 0.25 -1.88
CA THR A 229 2.40 -0.78 -0.97
C THR A 229 2.65 -2.10 -1.71
N GLU A 230 3.76 -2.75 -1.38
CA GLU A 230 4.09 -4.11 -1.82
C GLU A 230 3.56 -5.16 -0.83
N ARG A 231 2.90 -4.72 0.24
CA ARG A 231 2.54 -5.56 1.38
C ARG A 231 1.04 -5.82 1.50
N PRO A 232 0.61 -7.10 1.44
CA PRO A 232 -0.80 -7.46 1.66
C PRO A 232 -1.32 -7.08 3.06
N ASP A 233 -0.50 -7.18 4.11
CA ASP A 233 -0.92 -6.83 5.48
C ASP A 233 -1.14 -5.32 5.65
N THR A 234 -0.28 -4.49 5.05
CA THR A 234 -0.46 -3.03 5.01
C THR A 234 -1.76 -2.67 4.30
N LEU A 235 -2.01 -3.24 3.11
CA LEU A 235 -3.25 -2.97 2.38
C LEU A 235 -4.48 -3.41 3.17
N CYS A 236 -4.49 -4.59 3.81
CA CYS A 236 -5.57 -5.03 4.69
C CYS A 236 -5.86 -4.02 5.80
N GLY A 237 -4.83 -3.48 6.45
CA GLY A 237 -4.97 -2.42 7.45
C GLY A 237 -5.63 -1.16 6.86
N LYS A 238 -5.22 -0.76 5.65
CA LYS A 238 -5.78 0.41 4.95
C LYS A 238 -7.25 0.20 4.54
N LEU A 239 -7.62 -1.00 4.12
CA LEU A 239 -9.02 -1.34 3.84
C LEU A 239 -9.90 -1.23 5.10
N HIS A 240 -9.41 -1.65 6.27
CA HIS A 240 -10.12 -1.48 7.54
C HIS A 240 -10.28 0.00 7.96
N GLU A 241 -9.43 0.89 7.45
CA GLU A 241 -9.55 2.33 7.66
C GLU A 241 -10.47 3.00 6.61
N GLY A 242 -11.14 2.24 5.75
CA GLY A 242 -12.09 2.72 4.74
C GLY A 242 -11.45 3.18 3.44
N ARG A 243 -10.20 2.81 3.17
CA ARG A 243 -9.55 3.05 1.89
C ARG A 243 -9.95 2.02 0.86
N ILE A 244 -9.72 2.35 -0.40
CA ILE A 244 -9.97 1.51 -1.54
C ILE A 244 -8.62 1.15 -2.14
N GLY A 245 -8.37 -0.14 -2.31
CA GLY A 245 -7.18 -0.65 -2.97
C GLY A 245 -7.41 -0.91 -4.46
N LEU A 246 -6.34 -0.92 -5.23
CA LEU A 246 -6.33 -1.30 -6.63
C LEU A 246 -5.13 -2.20 -6.89
N LEU A 247 -5.41 -3.43 -7.28
CA LEU A 247 -4.43 -4.43 -7.69
C LEU A 247 -4.37 -4.41 -9.22
N ILE A 248 -3.18 -4.29 -9.79
CA ILE A 248 -2.96 -4.20 -11.23
C ILE A 248 -2.11 -5.39 -11.65
N ASP A 249 -2.50 -6.07 -12.71
CA ASP A 249 -1.73 -7.18 -13.26
C ASP A 249 -0.39 -6.71 -13.80
N GLY A 250 0.64 -7.54 -13.65
CA GLY A 250 2.00 -7.22 -14.07
C GLY A 250 2.82 -6.38 -13.09
N THR A 251 2.28 -6.04 -11.89
CA THR A 251 3.00 -5.22 -10.91
C THR A 251 2.83 -5.75 -9.49
N PRO A 252 3.93 -5.97 -8.72
CA PRO A 252 3.86 -6.43 -7.32
C PRO A 252 3.54 -5.29 -6.35
N THR A 253 2.89 -4.24 -6.83
CA THR A 253 2.56 -3.04 -6.05
C THR A 253 1.08 -2.74 -6.13
N ALA A 254 0.42 -2.67 -4.99
CA ALA A 254 -0.96 -2.22 -4.89
C ALA A 254 -1.03 -0.71 -4.69
N LEU A 255 -1.98 -0.06 -5.37
CA LEU A 255 -2.35 1.32 -5.11
C LEU A 255 -3.46 1.38 -4.08
N TYR A 256 -3.55 2.47 -3.30
CA TYR A 256 -4.69 2.70 -2.43
C TYR A 256 -5.01 4.18 -2.27
N VAL A 257 -6.29 4.47 -2.15
CA VAL A 257 -6.83 5.83 -2.03
C VAL A 257 -7.96 5.88 -0.99
N PRO A 258 -8.16 7.03 -0.33
CA PRO A 258 -7.32 8.23 -0.27
C PRO A 258 -6.00 8.00 0.45
N TYR A 259 -4.95 8.75 0.08
CA TYR A 259 -3.66 8.76 0.75
C TYR A 259 -3.45 10.06 1.50
N LEU A 260 -2.91 10.00 2.72
CA LEU A 260 -2.72 11.16 3.57
C LEU A 260 -1.23 11.40 3.83
N PHE A 261 -0.83 12.66 3.93
CA PHE A 261 0.57 13.05 4.14
C PHE A 261 1.21 12.38 5.37
N VAL A 262 0.45 12.24 6.45
CA VAL A 262 0.93 11.61 7.69
C VAL A 262 1.33 10.14 7.53
N GLU A 263 0.81 9.45 6.52
CA GLU A 263 1.09 8.04 6.26
C GLU A 263 2.52 7.78 5.77
N ASN A 264 3.17 8.81 5.22
CA ASN A 264 4.59 8.72 4.85
C ASN A 264 5.52 8.46 6.04
N PHE A 265 5.09 8.85 7.25
CA PHE A 265 5.85 8.66 8.49
C PHE A 265 5.44 7.39 9.25
N GLN A 266 4.41 6.68 8.77
CA GLN A 266 3.92 5.44 9.32
C GLN A 266 4.51 4.25 8.58
N THR A 267 5.17 3.36 9.30
CA THR A 267 5.69 2.10 8.76
C THR A 267 4.99 0.92 9.43
N ALA A 268 4.95 -0.24 8.77
CA ALA A 268 4.37 -1.45 9.33
C ALA A 268 5.06 -1.87 10.64
N ASP A 269 6.37 -1.60 10.79
CA ASP A 269 7.12 -1.82 12.03
C ASP A 269 6.61 -1.02 13.23
N ASP A 270 6.01 0.17 13.03
CA ASP A 270 5.43 0.98 14.11
C ASP A 270 4.33 0.21 14.85
N TYR A 271 3.62 -0.70 14.15
CA TYR A 271 2.53 -1.51 14.71
C TYR A 271 3.01 -2.83 15.31
N ALA A 272 4.16 -3.35 14.86
CA ALA A 272 4.79 -4.54 15.42
C ALA A 272 5.62 -4.25 16.68
N ASN A 273 6.12 -3.03 16.81
CA ASN A 273 6.95 -2.59 17.92
C ASN A 273 6.13 -2.06 19.12
N ARG A 274 6.81 -1.89 20.26
CA ARG A 274 6.19 -1.29 21.45
C ARG A 274 5.83 0.18 21.20
N PRO A 275 4.67 0.68 21.70
CA PRO A 275 4.17 2.03 21.42
C PRO A 275 5.15 3.17 21.72
N PHE A 276 5.92 3.06 22.80
CA PHE A 276 6.90 4.10 23.16
C PHE A 276 8.04 4.20 22.14
N TYR A 277 8.58 3.06 21.72
CA TYR A 277 9.64 3.03 20.72
C TYR A 277 9.13 3.48 19.35
N ALA A 278 7.96 3.01 18.94
CA ALA A 278 7.31 3.44 17.71
C ALA A 278 7.01 4.96 17.69
N THR A 279 6.64 5.54 18.83
CA THR A 279 6.46 6.99 18.96
C THR A 279 7.78 7.73 18.81
N PHE A 280 8.82 7.25 19.45
CA PHE A 280 10.17 7.85 19.37
C PHE A 280 10.70 7.82 17.92
N THR A 281 10.65 6.66 17.27
CA THR A 281 11.10 6.53 15.87
C THR A 281 10.27 7.39 14.91
N ARG A 282 8.96 7.56 15.17
CA ARG A 282 8.10 8.44 14.39
C ARG A 282 8.50 9.91 14.53
N TRP A 283 8.84 10.37 15.72
CA TRP A 283 9.39 11.71 15.92
C TRP A 283 10.72 11.92 15.20
N LEU A 284 11.60 10.92 15.23
CA LEU A 284 12.84 10.97 14.45
C LEU A 284 12.55 11.13 12.95
N LYS A 285 11.56 10.43 12.40
CA LYS A 285 11.16 10.55 10.99
C LYS A 285 10.67 11.97 10.65
N TYR A 286 9.86 12.60 11.52
CA TYR A 286 9.44 14.00 11.32
C TYR A 286 10.63 14.95 11.36
N ILE A 287 11.50 14.85 12.35
CA ILE A 287 12.71 15.68 12.45
C ILE A 287 13.60 15.47 11.21
N ALA A 288 13.81 14.22 10.81
CA ALA A 288 14.59 13.86 9.64
C ALA A 288 14.03 14.47 8.34
N PHE A 289 12.71 14.47 8.17
CA PHE A 289 12.06 15.12 7.03
C PHE A 289 12.37 16.62 6.97
N PHE A 290 12.26 17.33 8.08
CA PHE A 290 12.59 18.75 8.12
C PHE A 290 14.08 19.01 7.86
N LEU A 291 14.97 18.23 8.47
CA LEU A 291 16.41 18.35 8.22
C LEU A 291 16.75 18.03 6.76
N ALA A 292 16.15 16.99 6.18
CA ALA A 292 16.43 16.59 4.81
C ALA A 292 16.05 17.66 3.77
N ILE A 293 15.10 18.52 4.05
CA ILE A 293 14.64 19.58 3.12
C ILE A 293 15.31 20.90 3.43
N PHE A 294 15.29 21.33 4.69
CA PHE A 294 15.58 22.71 5.06
C PHE A 294 17.03 22.94 5.49
N LEU A 295 17.70 21.94 6.07
CA LEU A 295 19.03 22.11 6.65
C LEU A 295 20.06 22.70 5.66
N PRO A 296 20.20 22.21 4.40
CA PRO A 296 21.19 22.76 3.48
C PRO A 296 20.85 24.17 3.04
N GLY A 297 19.57 24.47 2.81
CA GLY A 297 19.14 25.84 2.46
C GLY A 297 19.33 26.83 3.61
N LEU A 298 19.05 26.42 4.85
CA LEU A 298 19.34 27.23 6.05
C LEU A 298 20.83 27.46 6.22
N TYR A 299 21.66 26.43 6.08
CA TYR A 299 23.10 26.55 6.18
C TYR A 299 23.64 27.57 5.16
N VAL A 300 23.25 27.41 3.89
CA VAL A 300 23.67 28.31 2.82
C VAL A 300 23.17 29.74 3.07
N GLY A 301 21.89 29.89 3.49
CA GLY A 301 21.30 31.18 3.79
C GLY A 301 22.01 31.90 4.94
N ILE A 302 22.31 31.20 6.02
CA ILE A 302 23.01 31.77 7.19
C ILE A 302 24.46 32.12 6.82
N ALA A 303 25.18 31.20 6.18
CA ALA A 303 26.59 31.45 5.85
C ALA A 303 26.79 32.60 4.85
N ALA A 304 25.88 32.72 3.85
CA ALA A 304 26.00 33.72 2.80
C ALA A 304 25.42 35.09 3.17
N HIS A 305 24.34 35.17 3.98
CA HIS A 305 23.61 36.43 4.19
C HIS A 305 23.51 36.85 5.65
N ASP A 306 23.40 35.89 6.57
CA ASP A 306 23.10 36.16 7.98
C ASP A 306 24.11 35.48 8.93
N PRO A 307 25.47 35.67 8.71
CA PRO A 307 26.50 34.96 9.45
C PRO A 307 26.53 35.28 10.95
N GLU A 308 25.96 36.40 11.35
CA GLU A 308 25.78 36.82 12.75
C GLU A 308 24.84 35.93 13.57
N LEU A 309 24.02 35.07 12.92
CA LEU A 309 23.20 34.07 13.60
C LEU A 309 24.03 32.89 14.14
N LEU A 310 25.28 32.73 13.71
CA LEU A 310 26.18 31.67 14.14
C LEU A 310 26.92 32.05 15.43
N PRO A 311 27.16 31.08 16.33
CA PRO A 311 28.14 31.29 17.42
C PRO A 311 29.50 31.70 16.87
N GLU A 312 30.19 32.64 17.53
CA GLU A 312 31.44 33.21 17.07
C GLU A 312 32.52 32.18 16.68
N THR A 313 32.65 31.11 17.46
CA THR A 313 33.60 30.03 17.19
C THR A 313 33.29 29.29 15.89
N LEU A 314 31.99 29.03 15.62
CA LEU A 314 31.53 28.35 14.40
C LEU A 314 31.65 29.28 13.20
N LEU A 315 31.31 30.55 13.36
CA LEU A 315 31.45 31.59 12.33
C LEU A 315 32.90 31.67 11.82
N VAL A 316 33.88 31.77 12.75
CA VAL A 316 35.28 31.81 12.38
C VAL A 316 35.71 30.54 11.63
N THR A 317 35.26 29.37 12.09
CA THR A 317 35.57 28.10 11.44
C THR A 317 35.02 28.01 10.02
N ILE A 318 33.78 28.41 9.81
CA ILE A 318 33.15 28.42 8.48
C ILE A 318 33.83 29.44 7.59
N ALA A 319 34.06 30.66 8.06
CA ALA A 319 34.71 31.71 7.28
C ALA A 319 36.15 31.33 6.87
N GLN A 320 36.87 30.60 7.73
CA GLN A 320 38.22 30.10 7.36
C GLN A 320 38.13 28.99 6.30
N ALA A 321 37.18 28.07 6.44
CA ALA A 321 36.97 26.99 5.49
C ALA A 321 36.57 27.54 4.11
N GLU A 322 35.66 28.52 4.03
CA GLU A 322 35.23 29.15 2.79
C GLU A 322 36.37 29.90 2.07
N ARG A 323 37.28 30.55 2.81
CA ARG A 323 38.44 31.20 2.21
C ARG A 323 39.41 30.23 1.52
N SER A 324 39.36 28.95 1.87
CA SER A 324 40.21 27.92 1.25
C SER A 324 39.56 27.24 0.03
N THR A 325 38.31 27.56 -0.29
CA THR A 325 37.58 26.98 -1.43
C THR A 325 37.38 27.99 -2.56
N PRO A 326 37.31 27.53 -3.83
CA PRO A 326 37.21 28.45 -4.99
C PRO A 326 35.74 28.88 -5.25
N PHE A 327 34.74 28.24 -4.63
CA PHE A 327 33.34 28.46 -4.91
C PHE A 327 32.63 29.13 -3.73
N PRO A 328 31.58 29.96 -3.98
CA PRO A 328 30.70 30.45 -2.92
C PRO A 328 29.88 29.31 -2.35
N VAL A 329 29.52 29.40 -1.05
CA VAL A 329 28.79 28.35 -0.28
C VAL A 329 27.62 27.75 -1.02
N MET A 330 26.80 28.57 -1.70
CA MET A 330 25.64 28.10 -2.47
C MET A 330 26.05 27.15 -3.59
N LEU A 331 27.10 27.52 -4.36
CA LEU A 331 27.54 26.68 -5.47
C LEU A 331 28.23 25.40 -4.97
N GLU A 332 28.94 25.48 -3.86
CA GLU A 332 29.52 24.34 -3.16
C GLU A 332 28.46 23.33 -2.72
N ALA A 333 27.38 23.82 -2.07
CA ALA A 333 26.28 22.99 -1.65
C ALA A 333 25.54 22.34 -2.84
N ILE A 334 25.32 23.05 -3.93
CA ILE A 334 24.74 22.51 -5.17
C ILE A 334 25.65 21.44 -5.77
N LEU A 335 26.94 21.67 -5.85
CA LEU A 335 27.91 20.73 -6.42
C LEU A 335 27.94 19.43 -5.60
N LEU A 336 28.05 19.51 -4.27
CA LEU A 336 28.02 18.37 -3.38
C LEU A 336 26.71 17.61 -3.47
N TYR A 337 25.60 18.33 -3.51
CA TYR A 337 24.29 17.73 -3.65
C TYR A 337 24.14 17.01 -4.99
N PHE A 338 24.56 17.63 -6.08
CA PHE A 338 24.48 17.00 -7.41
C PHE A 338 25.39 15.77 -7.52
N MET A 339 26.61 15.83 -6.97
CA MET A 339 27.51 14.67 -6.89
C MET A 339 26.86 13.51 -6.13
N TYR A 340 26.22 13.81 -5.00
CA TYR A 340 25.50 12.80 -4.24
C TYR A 340 24.35 12.17 -5.05
N GLU A 341 23.51 12.99 -5.72
CA GLU A 341 22.38 12.44 -6.51
C GLU A 341 22.89 11.58 -7.68
N LEU A 342 23.99 11.96 -8.33
CA LEU A 342 24.62 11.12 -9.36
C LEU A 342 25.11 9.78 -8.79
N MET A 343 25.73 9.80 -7.62
CA MET A 343 26.20 8.57 -6.97
C MET A 343 25.01 7.66 -6.59
N ARG A 344 23.95 8.23 -6.07
CA ARG A 344 22.72 7.51 -5.72
C ARG A 344 22.09 6.90 -6.95
N GLU A 345 21.91 7.66 -8.01
CA GLU A 345 21.31 7.20 -9.27
C GLU A 345 22.15 6.08 -9.91
N ALA A 346 23.48 6.23 -9.88
CA ALA A 346 24.39 5.16 -10.31
C ALA A 346 24.24 3.91 -9.44
N GLY A 347 24.14 4.07 -8.12
CA GLY A 347 23.98 2.97 -7.16
C GLY A 347 22.71 2.16 -7.36
N LEU A 348 21.60 2.79 -7.78
CA LEU A 348 20.33 2.12 -8.09
C LEU A 348 20.40 1.26 -9.36
N ARG A 349 21.30 1.59 -10.30
CA ARG A 349 21.43 0.88 -11.59
C ARG A 349 22.48 -0.23 -11.59
N VAL A 350 23.33 -0.26 -10.58
CA VAL A 350 24.37 -1.29 -10.44
C VAL A 350 23.79 -2.52 -9.74
N PRO A 351 24.17 -3.76 -10.11
CA PRO A 351 23.74 -4.98 -9.41
C PRO A 351 23.97 -4.89 -7.89
N LYS A 352 23.01 -5.37 -7.10
CA LYS A 352 22.97 -5.28 -5.61
C LYS A 352 24.34 -5.57 -4.93
N PRO A 353 25.13 -6.58 -5.35
CA PRO A 353 26.43 -6.86 -4.71
C PRO A 353 27.49 -5.75 -4.88
N LEU A 354 27.43 -4.99 -5.96
CA LEU A 354 28.37 -3.90 -6.25
C LEU A 354 27.88 -2.53 -5.79
N GLY A 355 26.55 -2.34 -5.70
CA GLY A 355 25.95 -1.04 -5.38
C GLY A 355 26.36 -0.50 -4.00
N SER A 356 26.44 -1.38 -2.98
CA SER A 356 26.90 -0.99 -1.65
C SER A 356 28.36 -0.53 -1.63
N SER A 357 29.22 -1.21 -2.39
CA SER A 357 30.63 -0.87 -2.49
C SER A 357 30.86 0.46 -3.21
N VAL A 358 30.12 0.72 -4.29
CA VAL A 358 30.19 2.00 -5.03
C VAL A 358 29.74 3.16 -4.15
N GLY A 359 28.69 2.99 -3.36
CA GLY A 359 28.20 4.01 -2.43
C GLY A 359 29.22 4.36 -1.34
N ILE A 360 29.84 3.35 -0.72
CA ILE A 360 30.83 3.57 0.36
C ILE A 360 32.12 4.17 -0.20
N VAL A 361 32.70 3.56 -1.23
CA VAL A 361 33.96 4.04 -1.82
C VAL A 361 33.79 5.42 -2.46
N GLY A 362 32.70 5.62 -3.21
CA GLY A 362 32.38 6.91 -3.81
C GLY A 362 32.21 8.00 -2.75
N GLY A 363 31.39 7.77 -1.72
CA GLY A 363 31.14 8.73 -0.64
C GLY A 363 32.39 9.09 0.16
N LEU A 364 33.17 8.08 0.56
CA LEU A 364 34.38 8.30 1.36
C LEU A 364 35.50 8.93 0.53
N VAL A 365 35.86 8.33 -0.61
CA VAL A 365 37.00 8.78 -1.43
C VAL A 365 36.70 10.14 -2.04
N ILE A 366 35.55 10.35 -2.64
CA ILE A 366 35.20 11.62 -3.27
C ILE A 366 35.08 12.74 -2.22
N GLY A 367 34.40 12.46 -1.09
CA GLY A 367 34.20 13.42 -0.02
C GLY A 367 35.55 13.88 0.59
N GLU A 368 36.40 12.94 1.00
CA GLU A 368 37.71 13.24 1.60
C GLU A 368 38.65 13.91 0.60
N THR A 369 38.68 13.43 -0.62
CA THR A 369 39.54 14.03 -1.68
C THR A 369 39.08 15.43 -2.05
N ALA A 370 37.78 15.68 -2.14
CA ALA A 370 37.22 17.00 -2.47
C ALA A 370 37.56 18.03 -1.38
N VAL A 371 37.48 17.65 -0.10
CA VAL A 371 37.89 18.54 1.02
C VAL A 371 39.42 18.72 1.05
N SER A 372 40.19 17.66 0.91
CA SER A 372 41.66 17.70 0.90
C SER A 372 42.22 18.52 -0.26
N ALA A 373 41.55 18.48 -1.40
CA ALA A 373 41.90 19.30 -2.58
C ALA A 373 41.42 20.76 -2.47
N GLY A 374 40.71 21.12 -1.40
CA GLY A 374 40.17 22.47 -1.23
C GLY A 374 39.06 22.83 -2.23
N LEU A 375 38.38 21.83 -2.83
CA LEU A 375 37.30 22.06 -3.78
C LEU A 375 36.01 22.43 -3.06
N VAL A 376 35.79 21.82 -1.88
CA VAL A 376 34.60 22.03 -1.01
C VAL A 376 35.06 22.15 0.44
N SER A 377 34.29 22.89 1.23
CA SER A 377 34.54 23.04 2.66
C SER A 377 34.07 21.85 3.47
N ALA A 378 34.77 21.50 4.56
CA ALA A 378 34.37 20.45 5.46
C ALA A 378 32.99 20.71 6.10
N PRO A 379 32.60 21.92 6.55
CA PRO A 379 31.27 22.22 7.05
C PRO A 379 30.17 21.93 6.02
N SER A 380 30.31 22.36 4.76
CA SER A 380 29.37 22.09 3.68
C SER A 380 29.17 20.58 3.47
N LEU A 381 30.26 19.82 3.46
CA LEU A 381 30.22 18.38 3.31
C LEU A 381 29.42 17.71 4.45
N VAL A 382 29.67 18.12 5.69
CA VAL A 382 28.95 17.57 6.88
C VAL A 382 27.45 17.88 6.79
N VAL A 383 27.06 19.09 6.43
CA VAL A 383 25.66 19.50 6.28
C VAL A 383 24.97 18.67 5.22
N ILE A 384 25.57 18.51 4.04
CA ILE A 384 25.00 17.69 2.96
C ILE A 384 24.94 16.22 3.38
N ALA A 385 25.97 15.68 4.03
CA ALA A 385 25.97 14.29 4.51
C ALA A 385 24.83 14.02 5.50
N VAL A 386 24.63 14.87 6.51
CA VAL A 386 23.51 14.77 7.45
C VAL A 386 22.17 14.84 6.74
N THR A 387 22.03 15.75 5.80
CA THR A 387 20.84 15.94 4.99
C THR A 387 20.47 14.68 4.20
N VAL A 388 21.46 14.03 3.62
CA VAL A 388 21.31 12.79 2.85
C VAL A 388 20.87 11.63 3.76
N ILE A 389 21.58 11.42 4.87
CA ILE A 389 21.29 10.35 5.83
C ILE A 389 19.87 10.50 6.39
N THR A 390 19.45 11.72 6.70
CA THR A 390 18.08 11.97 7.17
C THR A 390 17.04 11.70 6.10
N GLY A 391 17.34 11.91 4.82
CA GLY A 391 16.47 11.55 3.70
C GLY A 391 16.14 10.05 3.63
N TYR A 392 17.07 9.17 3.99
CA TYR A 392 16.82 7.72 4.01
C TYR A 392 15.88 7.25 5.11
N THR A 393 15.62 8.05 6.12
CA THR A 393 14.69 7.68 7.20
C THR A 393 13.22 7.73 6.78
N VAL A 394 12.90 8.45 5.68
CA VAL A 394 11.54 8.57 5.13
C VAL A 394 11.56 8.30 3.62
N PRO A 395 11.80 7.04 3.21
CA PRO A 395 12.04 6.71 1.80
C PRO A 395 10.85 7.03 0.89
N LYS A 396 9.61 6.96 1.39
CA LYS A 396 8.39 7.32 0.62
C LYS A 396 8.34 8.79 0.19
N LEU A 397 9.07 9.67 0.85
CA LEU A 397 9.15 11.11 0.51
C LEU A 397 10.46 11.49 -0.17
N TYR A 398 11.25 10.49 -0.61
CA TYR A 398 12.58 10.79 -1.18
C TYR A 398 12.49 11.72 -2.40
N GLU A 399 11.62 11.40 -3.35
CA GLU A 399 11.46 12.17 -4.61
C GLU A 399 11.09 13.64 -4.34
N PRO A 400 10.02 13.95 -3.58
CA PRO A 400 9.70 15.33 -3.26
C PRO A 400 10.78 16.01 -2.41
N MET A 401 11.43 15.29 -1.47
CA MET A 401 12.52 15.87 -0.68
C MET A 401 13.73 16.25 -1.54
N ALA A 402 14.08 15.45 -2.53
CA ALA A 402 15.20 15.72 -3.43
C ALA A 402 14.97 17.03 -4.21
N VAL A 403 13.80 17.20 -4.81
CA VAL A 403 13.46 18.42 -5.55
C VAL A 403 13.40 19.64 -4.63
N LEU A 404 12.71 19.51 -3.49
CA LEU A 404 12.57 20.61 -2.52
C LEU A 404 13.92 21.05 -1.95
N ARG A 405 14.81 20.11 -1.65
CA ARG A 405 16.16 20.39 -1.17
C ARG A 405 16.92 21.32 -2.10
N LEU A 406 16.93 21.01 -3.41
CA LEU A 406 17.56 21.87 -4.41
C LEU A 406 16.93 23.27 -4.44
N ILE A 407 15.59 23.34 -4.42
CA ILE A 407 14.87 24.61 -4.38
C ILE A 407 15.27 25.42 -3.13
N PHE A 408 15.32 24.79 -1.95
CA PHE A 408 15.68 25.48 -0.71
C PHE A 408 17.16 25.91 -0.64
N ILE A 409 18.09 25.16 -1.26
CA ILE A 409 19.49 25.62 -1.43
C ILE A 409 19.53 26.89 -2.26
N LEU A 410 18.81 26.94 -3.39
CA LEU A 410 18.75 28.12 -4.26
C LEU A 410 18.09 29.31 -3.56
N VAL A 411 16.95 29.07 -2.92
CA VAL A 411 16.19 30.11 -2.19
C VAL A 411 17.01 30.67 -1.02
N GLY A 412 17.67 29.80 -0.25
CA GLY A 412 18.58 30.20 0.83
C GLY A 412 19.77 31.00 0.34
N GLY A 413 20.36 30.56 -0.78
CA GLY A 413 21.52 31.27 -1.37
C GLY A 413 21.19 32.64 -1.99
N ILE A 414 19.94 32.86 -2.42
CA ILE A 414 19.51 34.14 -3.04
C ILE A 414 18.92 35.10 -2.01
N TRP A 415 18.06 34.62 -1.11
CA TRP A 415 17.28 35.44 -0.18
C TRP A 415 17.57 35.19 1.30
N GLY A 416 18.63 34.42 1.61
CA GLY A 416 19.04 34.14 2.98
C GLY A 416 17.96 33.31 3.76
N VAL A 417 18.01 33.42 5.08
CA VAL A 417 17.08 32.73 6.00
C VAL A 417 15.64 33.14 5.76
N TRP A 418 15.39 34.41 5.42
CA TRP A 418 14.03 34.90 5.14
C TRP A 418 13.41 34.25 3.92
N GLY A 419 14.21 33.98 2.88
CA GLY A 419 13.77 33.18 1.72
C GLY A 419 13.34 31.77 2.11
N VAL A 420 14.13 31.09 2.94
CA VAL A 420 13.79 29.74 3.43
C VAL A 420 12.50 29.76 4.25
N LEU A 421 12.28 30.73 5.13
CA LEU A 421 11.05 30.87 5.89
C LEU A 421 9.83 31.15 4.99
N ALA A 422 9.96 32.00 3.98
CA ALA A 422 8.91 32.24 3.00
C ALA A 422 8.60 30.99 2.18
N GLY A 423 9.61 30.27 1.72
CA GLY A 423 9.45 28.99 1.02
C GLY A 423 8.77 27.93 1.89
N PHE A 424 9.12 27.83 3.16
CA PHE A 424 8.45 26.95 4.12
C PHE A 424 6.98 27.30 4.27
N THR A 425 6.65 28.59 4.41
CA THR A 425 5.26 29.05 4.51
C THR A 425 4.48 28.70 3.24
N PHE A 426 5.06 28.91 2.07
CA PHE A 426 4.47 28.50 0.79
C PHE A 426 4.19 26.99 0.72
N LEU A 427 5.15 26.18 1.15
CA LEU A 427 5.01 24.73 1.22
C LEU A 427 3.86 24.30 2.14
N LEU A 428 3.69 24.97 3.28
CA LEU A 428 2.57 24.73 4.19
C LEU A 428 1.22 25.05 3.53
N PHE A 429 1.12 26.17 2.81
CA PHE A 429 -0.10 26.52 2.08
C PHE A 429 -0.42 25.50 1.00
N GLU A 430 0.58 25.05 0.25
CA GLU A 430 0.44 24.03 -0.78
C GLU A 430 -0.09 22.71 -0.18
N LEU A 431 0.48 22.24 0.94
CA LEU A 431 0.03 21.04 1.64
C LEU A 431 -1.39 21.17 2.20
N CYS A 432 -1.74 22.31 2.78
CA CYS A 432 -3.07 22.56 3.34
C CYS A 432 -4.15 22.66 2.25
N GLY A 433 -3.80 23.13 1.07
CA GLY A 433 -4.74 23.32 -0.05
C GLY A 433 -5.06 22.03 -0.82
N LYS A 434 -4.31 20.96 -0.62
CA LYS A 434 -4.48 19.71 -1.38
C LYS A 434 -5.46 18.75 -0.74
N THR A 435 -6.13 17.99 -1.61
CA THR A 435 -7.05 16.91 -1.22
C THR A 435 -6.68 15.62 -1.98
N SER A 436 -6.89 14.47 -1.35
CA SER A 436 -6.86 13.16 -1.95
C SER A 436 -8.28 12.58 -1.92
N PHE A 437 -8.93 12.42 -3.09
CA PHE A 437 -10.29 11.89 -3.21
C PHE A 437 -11.27 12.51 -2.19
N SER A 438 -11.38 13.84 -2.21
CA SER A 438 -12.25 14.64 -1.30
C SER A 438 -11.87 14.61 0.18
N VAL A 439 -10.72 14.04 0.54
CA VAL A 439 -10.19 14.08 1.92
C VAL A 439 -9.01 15.05 1.96
N PRO A 440 -8.95 15.99 2.92
CA PRO A 440 -7.81 16.90 3.03
C PRO A 440 -6.51 16.12 3.22
N PHE A 441 -5.52 16.40 2.39
CA PHE A 441 -4.26 15.63 2.33
C PHE A 441 -3.49 15.68 3.66
N LEU A 442 -3.55 16.80 4.36
CA LEU A 442 -2.88 17.00 5.65
C LEU A 442 -3.72 16.54 6.86
N ALA A 443 -4.92 15.95 6.63
CA ALA A 443 -5.74 15.43 7.71
C ALA A 443 -4.97 14.33 8.48
N PRO A 444 -5.14 14.24 9.82
CA PRO A 444 -5.95 15.04 10.73
C PRO A 444 -5.23 16.24 11.36
N VAL A 445 -4.07 16.65 10.82
CA VAL A 445 -3.29 17.80 11.30
C VAL A 445 -3.98 19.11 10.87
N ALA A 446 -4.40 19.16 9.61
CA ALA A 446 -5.19 20.27 9.07
C ALA A 446 -6.32 19.72 8.19
N PRO A 447 -7.61 19.88 8.60
CA PRO A 447 -8.10 20.48 9.86
C PRO A 447 -7.76 19.67 11.11
N PHE A 448 -7.45 20.37 12.22
CA PHE A 448 -6.98 19.72 13.44
C PHE A 448 -8.09 18.97 14.18
N ARG A 449 -7.84 17.70 14.53
CA ARG A 449 -8.72 16.87 15.35
C ARG A 449 -7.94 16.02 16.33
N LEU A 450 -7.97 16.37 17.61
CA LEU A 450 -7.19 15.74 18.65
C LEU A 450 -7.46 14.21 18.79
N SER A 451 -8.71 13.79 18.59
CA SER A 451 -9.09 12.37 18.67
C SER A 451 -8.43 11.52 17.57
N ALA A 452 -8.15 12.09 16.40
CA ALA A 452 -7.52 11.42 15.28
C ALA A 452 -5.97 11.50 15.31
N MET A 453 -5.41 12.41 16.17
CA MET A 453 -3.95 12.53 16.33
C MET A 453 -3.28 11.36 17.06
N ARG A 454 -4.06 10.41 17.58
CA ARG A 454 -3.56 9.26 18.36
C ARG A 454 -2.64 8.32 17.59
N ASP A 455 -2.65 8.39 16.28
CA ASP A 455 -1.77 7.61 15.42
C ASP A 455 -0.97 8.49 14.44
N VAL A 456 -0.85 9.77 14.71
CA VAL A 456 -0.05 10.70 13.90
C VAL A 456 1.30 10.94 14.58
N LEU A 457 1.31 11.70 15.68
CA LEU A 457 2.54 12.00 16.43
C LEU A 457 2.85 10.94 17.49
N VAL A 458 1.82 10.34 18.07
CA VAL A 458 1.97 9.32 19.12
C VAL A 458 1.28 8.05 18.64
N ARG A 459 2.00 6.94 18.60
CA ARG A 459 1.43 5.63 18.34
C ARG A 459 0.74 5.13 19.62
N ALA A 460 -0.57 5.26 19.72
CA ALA A 460 -1.32 4.78 20.86
C ALA A 460 -1.31 3.24 20.95
N GLY A 461 -1.40 2.69 22.16
CA GLY A 461 -1.49 1.24 22.33
C GLY A 461 -2.74 0.63 21.70
N TRP A 462 -2.67 -0.65 21.32
CA TRP A 462 -3.72 -1.37 20.58
C TRP A 462 -5.13 -1.21 21.19
N LYS A 463 -5.24 -1.30 22.54
CA LYS A 463 -6.54 -1.11 23.23
C LYS A 463 -7.18 0.26 22.97
N ARG A 464 -6.38 1.30 22.71
CA ARG A 464 -6.87 2.65 22.41
C ARG A 464 -7.15 2.85 20.92
N LEU A 465 -6.36 2.22 20.05
CA LEU A 465 -6.58 2.25 18.60
C LEU A 465 -7.88 1.55 18.23
N VAL A 466 -8.13 0.34 18.76
CA VAL A 466 -9.34 -0.44 18.47
C VAL A 466 -10.64 0.25 18.91
N ARG A 467 -10.63 0.97 20.05
CA ARG A 467 -11.82 1.67 20.55
C ARG A 467 -12.32 2.83 19.68
N HIS A 468 -11.46 3.37 18.83
CA HIS A 468 -11.76 4.53 17.99
C HIS A 468 -11.10 4.34 16.63
N ASN A 469 -11.64 3.42 15.86
CA ASN A 469 -11.23 3.26 14.46
C ASN A 469 -11.70 4.51 13.68
N VAL A 470 -10.74 5.34 13.28
CA VAL A 470 -11.03 6.55 12.52
C VAL A 470 -10.94 6.18 11.05
N SER A 471 -12.08 5.87 10.45
CA SER A 471 -12.12 5.66 9.00
C SER A 471 -11.88 6.99 8.27
N VAL A 472 -11.31 6.90 7.07
CA VAL A 472 -10.93 8.06 6.25
C VAL A 472 -12.10 8.98 5.94
N GLN A 473 -13.29 8.42 5.74
CA GLN A 473 -14.53 9.18 5.51
C GLN A 473 -14.95 10.05 6.71
N HIS A 474 -14.49 9.74 7.92
CA HIS A 474 -14.77 10.51 9.13
C HIS A 474 -13.63 11.48 9.48
N MET A 475 -12.62 11.61 8.64
CA MET A 475 -11.56 12.60 8.83
C MET A 475 -12.14 14.02 8.74
N PRO A 476 -11.59 14.98 9.49
CA PRO A 476 -12.08 16.35 9.46
C PRO A 476 -11.93 16.94 8.05
N GLY A 477 -13.02 17.52 7.54
CA GLY A 477 -13.06 18.09 6.19
C GLY A 477 -13.31 17.09 5.06
N ALA A 478 -13.43 15.78 5.33
CA ALA A 478 -13.80 14.81 4.32
C ALA A 478 -15.14 15.17 3.65
N GLY A 479 -15.20 15.03 2.31
CA GLY A 479 -16.40 15.34 1.52
C GLY A 479 -16.65 16.82 1.22
N LYS A 480 -15.81 17.76 1.71
CA LYS A 480 -15.96 19.20 1.46
C LYS A 480 -15.14 19.73 0.27
N GLY A 481 -14.27 18.94 -0.32
CA GLY A 481 -13.16 19.41 -1.14
C GLY A 481 -13.25 19.25 -2.65
N GLU A 482 -14.27 18.60 -3.20
CA GLU A 482 -14.40 18.51 -4.67
C GLU A 482 -15.63 19.28 -5.15
N LYS A 483 -15.50 20.59 -5.24
CA LYS A 483 -16.31 21.40 -6.17
C LYS A 483 -15.55 21.46 -7.49
N HIS A 484 -16.10 20.75 -8.46
CA HIS A 484 -15.82 20.79 -9.90
C HIS A 484 -14.42 20.41 -10.40
N LEU A 485 -14.41 19.26 -10.98
CA LEU A 485 -13.68 18.92 -12.21
C LEU A 485 -14.66 18.80 -13.35
#